data_532675cc590b3621495feb0474c13896
#
_entry.id   532675cc590b3621495feb0474c13896
#
_cell.length_a   1.000
_cell.length_b   1.000
_cell.length_c   1.000
_cell.angle_alpha   90.00
_cell.angle_beta   90.00
_cell.angle_gamma   90.00
#
_symmetry.space_group_name_H-M   'P 1'
#
loop_
_entity.id
_entity.type
_entity.pdbx_description
1 polymer ?
#
loop_
_entity_poly.entity_id
_entity_poly.type
_entity_poly.pdbx_seq_one_letter_code
_entity_poly.pdbx_strand_id
1 'polypeptide(L)'
;MNMSITINEERLKNTFIELVGVPCPSCDEKQEAELLVKKLQELGMEPQMDRAGEPCGGTTGNVWGFLKGNVPGALRLFFEAHMDSVAPTTGTIVIEKDGVLYSDGTTTLGGDDKSGVSAVLEAMQCIIENELSHGDIQVCFTFGEETGSYGVRYMDKSMIRADAGYCMDCGGHPGAIFNASPKAINLNLTVKGKSAHAGLEPEKGINAIMLAADALHALPAYGRLDEETTLSVDLIDGGLASNIVPEACEVVIDMRCPDETKLERLKNETVEIFRNAVEAKGGTVEVTVKEVAPGVNLDTDHATVKLAATAAEKLGFPVSTGFTGGCSDANFLCGMGLPTVLLATGMDKIHTTEECLALEDLNNAARWVLGIVGEATAKC
;
A
#
# COMPACT_ATOMS: atom_id res chain seq x y z
N MET A 1 -23.10 -10.20 24.55
CA MET A 1 -24.02 -10.92 23.66
C MET A 1 -23.22 -11.58 22.57
N ASN A 2 -23.28 -12.92 22.44
CA ASN A 2 -22.71 -13.57 21.26
C ASN A 2 -23.61 -13.23 20.07
N MET A 3 -23.33 -12.16 19.36
CA MET A 3 -23.91 -11.98 18.05
C MET A 3 -23.22 -13.01 17.13
N SER A 4 -23.97 -14.02 16.67
CA SER A 4 -23.52 -14.79 15.53
C SER A 4 -23.57 -13.83 14.32
N ILE A 5 -22.46 -13.17 14.07
CA ILE A 5 -22.33 -12.27 12.93
C ILE A 5 -22.35 -13.17 11.69
N THR A 6 -23.49 -13.16 10.99
CA THR A 6 -23.71 -14.00 9.81
C THR A 6 -23.57 -13.10 8.58
N ILE A 7 -22.57 -13.39 7.74
CA ILE A 7 -22.41 -12.82 6.41
C ILE A 7 -23.13 -13.71 5.39
N ASN A 8 -23.41 -13.18 4.21
CA ASN A 8 -23.86 -13.97 3.08
C ASN A 8 -22.65 -14.37 2.21
N GLU A 9 -22.11 -15.56 2.49
CA GLU A 9 -20.88 -16.07 1.86
C GLU A 9 -21.01 -16.21 0.34
N GLU A 10 -22.20 -16.56 -0.16
CA GLU A 10 -22.43 -16.68 -1.61
C GLU A 10 -22.48 -15.30 -2.27
N ARG A 11 -23.13 -14.32 -1.65
CA ARG A 11 -23.15 -12.93 -2.13
C ARG A 11 -21.73 -12.35 -2.14
N LEU A 12 -20.96 -12.53 -1.05
CA LEU A 12 -19.59 -12.10 -0.96
C LEU A 12 -18.73 -12.67 -2.08
N LYS A 13 -18.78 -13.99 -2.28
CA LYS A 13 -18.06 -14.66 -3.39
C LYS A 13 -18.47 -14.10 -4.75
N ASN A 14 -19.77 -13.93 -4.99
CA ASN A 14 -20.27 -13.42 -6.27
C ASN A 14 -19.84 -11.95 -6.48
N THR A 15 -19.83 -11.13 -5.43
CA THR A 15 -19.30 -9.76 -5.48
C THR A 15 -17.82 -9.75 -5.85
N PHE A 16 -17.02 -10.59 -5.22
CA PHE A 16 -15.60 -10.73 -5.55
C PHE A 16 -15.40 -11.13 -7.02
N ILE A 17 -16.12 -12.16 -7.50
CA ILE A 17 -16.03 -12.62 -8.90
C ILE A 17 -16.45 -11.52 -9.88
N GLU A 18 -17.46 -10.73 -9.55
CA GLU A 18 -17.92 -9.60 -10.38
C GLU A 18 -16.83 -8.54 -10.48
N LEU A 19 -16.20 -8.15 -9.35
CA LEU A 19 -15.15 -7.13 -9.30
C LEU A 19 -13.89 -7.55 -10.06
N VAL A 20 -13.38 -8.76 -9.85
CA VAL A 20 -12.18 -9.23 -10.58
C VAL A 20 -12.44 -9.46 -12.07
N GLY A 21 -13.71 -9.59 -12.47
CA GLY A 21 -14.12 -9.67 -13.87
C GLY A 21 -14.02 -8.33 -14.62
N VAL A 22 -13.90 -7.21 -13.92
CA VAL A 22 -13.69 -5.88 -14.50
C VAL A 22 -12.19 -5.63 -14.69
N PRO A 23 -11.71 -5.39 -15.92
CA PRO A 23 -10.31 -4.99 -16.12
C PRO A 23 -10.02 -3.68 -15.39
N CYS A 24 -9.07 -3.71 -14.48
CA CYS A 24 -8.78 -2.58 -13.58
C CYS A 24 -7.27 -2.39 -13.38
N PRO A 25 -6.48 -2.16 -14.44
CA PRO A 25 -5.06 -1.86 -14.26
C PRO A 25 -4.91 -0.46 -13.66
N SER A 26 -3.83 -0.25 -12.90
CA SER A 26 -3.53 1.04 -12.26
C SER A 26 -3.63 2.21 -13.24
N CYS A 27 -4.21 3.29 -12.82
CA CYS A 27 -4.51 4.51 -13.58
C CYS A 27 -5.63 4.38 -14.64
N ASP A 28 -6.29 3.21 -14.77
CA ASP A 28 -7.43 2.99 -15.67
C ASP A 28 -8.59 2.24 -14.98
N GLU A 29 -8.99 2.74 -13.81
CA GLU A 29 -9.98 2.11 -12.91
C GLU A 29 -11.42 2.62 -13.12
N LYS A 30 -11.68 3.39 -14.18
CA LYS A 30 -13.00 4.03 -14.36
C LYS A 30 -14.18 3.06 -14.31
N GLN A 31 -14.06 1.90 -14.96
CA GLN A 31 -15.17 0.93 -15.01
C GLN A 31 -15.45 0.34 -13.61
N GLU A 32 -14.41 0.05 -12.87
CA GLU A 32 -14.49 -0.43 -11.49
C GLU A 32 -15.09 0.63 -10.56
N ALA A 33 -14.63 1.88 -10.67
CA ALA A 33 -15.17 2.99 -9.91
C ALA A 33 -16.67 3.21 -10.16
N GLU A 34 -17.12 3.14 -11.42
CA GLU A 34 -18.55 3.23 -11.79
C GLU A 34 -19.37 2.07 -11.19
N LEU A 35 -18.82 0.85 -11.17
CA LEU A 35 -19.45 -0.31 -10.54
C LEU A 35 -19.55 -0.13 -9.02
N LEU A 36 -18.48 0.33 -8.36
CA LEU A 36 -18.47 0.57 -6.92
C LEU A 36 -19.42 1.69 -6.50
N VAL A 37 -19.50 2.78 -7.27
CA VAL A 37 -20.50 3.83 -7.07
C VAL A 37 -21.91 3.23 -7.10
N LYS A 38 -22.22 2.38 -8.09
CA LYS A 38 -23.53 1.72 -8.19
C LYS A 38 -23.78 0.82 -6.97
N LYS A 39 -22.81 0.00 -6.57
CA LYS A 39 -22.94 -0.87 -5.39
C LYS A 39 -23.22 -0.08 -4.10
N LEU A 40 -22.50 1.02 -3.88
CA LEU A 40 -22.73 1.90 -2.72
C LEU A 40 -24.13 2.55 -2.77
N GLN A 41 -24.63 2.93 -3.95
CA GLN A 41 -25.99 3.46 -4.11
C GLN A 41 -27.05 2.38 -3.79
N GLU A 42 -26.86 1.16 -4.23
CA GLU A 42 -27.74 0.02 -3.94
C GLU A 42 -27.81 -0.28 -2.44
N LEU A 43 -26.70 -0.03 -1.70
CA LEU A 43 -26.62 -0.08 -0.25
C LEU A 43 -27.32 1.10 0.44
N GLY A 44 -27.75 2.12 -0.29
CA GLY A 44 -28.31 3.34 0.28
C GLY A 44 -27.25 4.26 0.92
N MET A 45 -25.98 4.02 0.68
CA MET A 45 -24.89 4.95 1.00
C MET A 45 -24.84 6.06 -0.07
N GLU A 46 -24.42 7.26 0.34
CA GLU A 46 -24.24 8.37 -0.61
C GLU A 46 -22.81 8.35 -1.17
N PRO A 47 -22.57 7.76 -2.37
CA PRO A 47 -21.24 7.71 -2.92
C PRO A 47 -20.81 9.06 -3.46
N GLN A 48 -19.51 9.35 -3.30
CA GLN A 48 -18.84 10.48 -3.90
C GLN A 48 -17.59 10.00 -4.60
N MET A 49 -17.26 10.60 -5.74
CA MET A 49 -16.00 10.40 -6.43
C MET A 49 -15.17 11.66 -6.29
N ASP A 50 -13.92 11.54 -5.84
CA ASP A 50 -13.01 12.68 -5.78
C ASP A 50 -12.24 12.86 -7.10
N ARG A 51 -11.20 13.69 -7.09
CA ARG A 51 -10.37 13.98 -8.26
C ARG A 51 -8.92 13.55 -8.10
N ALA A 52 -8.67 12.55 -7.24
CA ALA A 52 -7.30 12.13 -6.94
C ALA A 52 -6.53 11.62 -8.17
N GLY A 53 -7.21 11.14 -9.21
CA GLY A 53 -6.56 10.69 -10.45
C GLY A 53 -6.14 11.82 -11.41
N GLU A 54 -6.70 13.04 -11.29
CA GLU A 54 -6.38 14.14 -12.23
C GLU A 54 -4.89 14.50 -12.26
N PRO A 55 -4.16 14.60 -11.12
CA PRO A 55 -2.74 14.98 -11.13
C PRO A 55 -1.80 13.97 -11.82
N CYS A 56 -2.19 12.71 -11.89
CA CYS A 56 -1.39 11.64 -12.52
C CYS A 56 -1.94 11.18 -13.88
N GLY A 57 -2.99 11.83 -14.38
CA GLY A 57 -3.62 11.49 -15.68
C GLY A 57 -4.46 10.23 -15.64
N GLY A 58 -4.92 9.82 -14.46
CA GLY A 58 -5.81 8.68 -14.26
C GLY A 58 -7.21 8.92 -14.78
N THR A 59 -7.94 7.83 -15.01
CA THR A 59 -9.28 7.87 -15.61
C THR A 59 -10.40 8.13 -14.62
N THR A 60 -10.11 8.07 -13.30
CA THR A 60 -11.06 8.28 -12.19
C THR A 60 -10.34 8.88 -10.97
N GLY A 61 -11.04 9.03 -9.85
CA GLY A 61 -10.52 9.29 -8.51
C GLY A 61 -10.96 8.20 -7.55
N ASN A 62 -10.78 8.42 -6.24
CA ASN A 62 -11.26 7.52 -5.21
C ASN A 62 -12.79 7.50 -5.15
N VAL A 63 -13.35 6.33 -4.82
CA VAL A 63 -14.79 6.16 -4.58
C VAL A 63 -15.04 6.12 -3.06
N TRP A 64 -15.80 7.09 -2.59
CA TRP A 64 -16.15 7.26 -1.19
C TRP A 64 -17.58 6.81 -0.92
N GLY A 65 -17.80 6.16 0.21
CA GLY A 65 -19.14 5.90 0.75
C GLY A 65 -19.22 6.34 2.20
N PHE A 66 -20.39 6.82 2.60
CA PHE A 66 -20.63 7.27 3.97
C PHE A 66 -21.90 6.64 4.53
N LEU A 67 -21.78 6.00 5.69
CA LEU A 67 -22.89 5.45 6.44
C LEU A 67 -23.01 6.19 7.78
N LYS A 68 -24.13 6.91 7.95
CA LYS A 68 -24.41 7.67 9.17
C LYS A 68 -24.68 6.75 10.34
N GLY A 69 -23.93 6.91 11.43
CA GLY A 69 -24.07 6.13 12.66
C GLY A 69 -25.41 6.26 13.34
N ASN A 70 -25.88 5.18 13.95
CA ASN A 70 -27.10 5.10 14.74
C ASN A 70 -26.83 5.07 16.26
N VAL A 71 -25.55 5.03 16.69
CA VAL A 71 -25.13 5.09 18.10
C VAL A 71 -24.37 6.39 18.37
N PRO A 72 -24.96 7.36 19.10
CA PRO A 72 -24.27 8.61 19.42
C PRO A 72 -23.02 8.37 20.28
N GLY A 73 -21.90 9.00 19.90
CA GLY A 73 -20.63 8.90 20.63
C GLY A 73 -19.78 7.68 20.33
N ALA A 74 -20.27 6.74 19.49
CA ALA A 74 -19.45 5.64 19.01
C ALA A 74 -18.29 6.14 18.13
N LEU A 75 -17.18 5.38 18.13
CA LEU A 75 -16.02 5.70 17.29
C LEU A 75 -16.41 5.76 15.81
N ARG A 76 -15.87 6.74 15.11
CA ARG A 76 -16.00 6.88 13.67
C ARG A 76 -14.91 6.06 13.01
N LEU A 77 -15.33 5.16 12.12
CA LEU A 77 -14.41 4.22 11.48
C LEU A 77 -14.22 4.56 10.00
N PHE A 78 -13.03 4.23 9.51
CA PHE A 78 -12.65 4.33 8.12
C PHE A 78 -12.15 2.96 7.65
N PHE A 79 -12.77 2.43 6.60
CA PHE A 79 -12.29 1.22 5.92
C PHE A 79 -11.83 1.60 4.52
N GLU A 80 -10.67 1.10 4.17
CA GLU A 80 -10.02 1.38 2.90
C GLU A 80 -9.59 0.07 2.24
N ALA A 81 -9.66 0.05 0.92
CA ALA A 81 -9.16 -0.99 0.03
C ALA A 81 -8.93 -0.37 -1.35
N HIS A 82 -7.93 -0.82 -2.10
CA HIS A 82 -7.67 -0.23 -3.41
C HIS A 82 -8.44 -0.92 -4.55
N MET A 83 -8.73 -0.13 -5.62
CA MET A 83 -9.51 -0.62 -6.76
C MET A 83 -8.66 -1.30 -7.82
N ASP A 84 -7.44 -0.82 -8.04
CA ASP A 84 -6.58 -1.32 -9.11
C ASP A 84 -6.01 -2.71 -8.81
N SER A 85 -5.45 -3.33 -9.81
CA SER A 85 -4.74 -4.61 -9.68
C SER A 85 -3.57 -4.65 -10.65
N VAL A 86 -2.51 -5.34 -10.27
CA VAL A 86 -1.32 -5.54 -11.10
C VAL A 86 -1.68 -6.32 -12.36
N ALA A 87 -1.28 -5.78 -13.51
CA ALA A 87 -1.52 -6.41 -14.81
C ALA A 87 -0.78 -7.78 -14.93
N PRO A 88 -1.33 -8.72 -15.71
CA PRO A 88 -2.48 -8.63 -16.60
C PRO A 88 -3.82 -8.84 -15.89
N THR A 89 -4.83 -7.99 -16.17
CA THR A 89 -6.15 -8.01 -15.51
C THR A 89 -7.32 -8.21 -16.49
N THR A 90 -7.05 -8.29 -17.79
CA THR A 90 -8.11 -8.35 -18.80
C THR A 90 -8.58 -9.76 -19.05
N GLY A 91 -9.88 -10.01 -18.82
CA GLY A 91 -10.51 -11.31 -19.09
C GLY A 91 -10.23 -12.34 -18.00
N THR A 92 -10.05 -11.91 -16.77
CA THR A 92 -9.87 -12.82 -15.62
C THR A 92 -11.01 -13.83 -15.51
N ILE A 93 -10.65 -15.10 -15.55
CA ILE A 93 -11.55 -16.23 -15.35
C ILE A 93 -11.24 -16.84 -14.00
N VAL A 94 -12.21 -16.73 -13.09
CA VAL A 94 -12.07 -17.29 -11.73
C VAL A 94 -12.36 -18.78 -11.73
N ILE A 95 -11.46 -19.56 -11.16
CA ILE A 95 -11.57 -21.01 -10.95
C ILE A 95 -11.60 -21.28 -9.46
N GLU A 96 -12.67 -21.92 -8.98
CA GLU A 96 -12.75 -22.42 -7.61
C GLU A 96 -12.30 -23.87 -7.56
N LYS A 97 -11.35 -24.15 -6.69
CA LYS A 97 -10.87 -25.51 -6.44
C LYS A 97 -10.57 -25.68 -4.94
N ASP A 98 -11.19 -26.69 -4.34
CA ASP A 98 -10.99 -27.05 -2.93
C ASP A 98 -11.20 -25.87 -1.96
N GLY A 99 -12.15 -24.97 -2.26
CA GLY A 99 -12.45 -23.79 -1.44
C GLY A 99 -11.48 -22.62 -1.62
N VAL A 100 -10.63 -22.66 -2.65
CA VAL A 100 -9.69 -21.60 -3.00
C VAL A 100 -10.01 -21.07 -4.40
N LEU A 101 -9.98 -19.75 -4.55
CA LEU A 101 -10.14 -19.05 -5.82
C LEU A 101 -8.77 -18.80 -6.47
N TYR A 102 -8.70 -19.02 -7.77
CA TYR A 102 -7.53 -18.80 -8.64
C TYR A 102 -7.99 -18.10 -9.92
N SER A 103 -7.06 -17.46 -10.61
CA SER A 103 -7.27 -17.19 -12.04
C SER A 103 -7.02 -18.47 -12.86
N ASP A 104 -7.31 -18.42 -14.17
CA ASP A 104 -6.96 -19.50 -15.10
C ASP A 104 -5.45 -19.56 -15.44
N GLY A 105 -4.64 -18.70 -14.82
CA GLY A 105 -3.20 -18.56 -15.00
C GLY A 105 -2.80 -17.62 -16.14
N THR A 106 -3.75 -17.02 -16.84
CA THR A 106 -3.47 -16.01 -17.89
C THR A 106 -3.44 -14.58 -17.36
N THR A 107 -4.07 -14.34 -16.19
CA THR A 107 -4.10 -13.05 -15.48
C THR A 107 -3.71 -13.24 -14.02
N THR A 108 -3.46 -12.14 -13.31
CA THR A 108 -3.56 -12.13 -11.83
C THR A 108 -5.01 -12.45 -11.44
N LEU A 109 -5.25 -12.89 -10.21
CA LEU A 109 -6.60 -13.09 -9.71
C LEU A 109 -7.25 -11.72 -9.39
N GLY A 110 -6.47 -10.77 -8.89
CA GLY A 110 -6.96 -9.49 -8.36
C GLY A 110 -7.52 -9.63 -6.94
N GLY A 111 -7.08 -10.64 -6.20
CA GLY A 111 -7.32 -10.76 -4.76
C GLY A 111 -6.80 -9.56 -4.01
N ASP A 112 -5.68 -9.05 -4.46
CA ASP A 112 -5.06 -7.78 -4.14
C ASP A 112 -5.67 -6.67 -5.01
N ASP A 113 -6.55 -5.78 -4.51
CA ASP A 113 -7.19 -5.81 -3.18
C ASP A 113 -8.73 -5.94 -3.28
N LYS A 114 -9.25 -6.65 -4.32
CA LYS A 114 -10.69 -6.92 -4.43
C LYS A 114 -11.23 -7.77 -3.26
N SER A 115 -10.33 -8.48 -2.55
CA SER A 115 -10.68 -9.18 -1.32
C SER A 115 -11.13 -8.20 -0.23
N GLY A 116 -10.38 -7.14 -0.01
CA GLY A 116 -10.72 -6.05 0.90
C GLY A 116 -11.97 -5.30 0.47
N VAL A 117 -12.05 -4.90 -0.81
CA VAL A 117 -13.23 -4.24 -1.38
C VAL A 117 -14.50 -5.06 -1.13
N SER A 118 -14.47 -6.36 -1.46
CA SER A 118 -15.63 -7.25 -1.30
C SER A 118 -16.00 -7.46 0.15
N ALA A 119 -15.02 -7.63 1.03
CA ALA A 119 -15.23 -7.81 2.47
C ALA A 119 -15.89 -6.58 3.10
N VAL A 120 -15.45 -5.38 2.73
CA VAL A 120 -16.04 -4.11 3.20
C VAL A 120 -17.47 -3.96 2.69
N LEU A 121 -17.73 -4.21 1.39
CA LEU A 121 -19.07 -4.12 0.82
C LEU A 121 -20.06 -5.08 1.49
N GLU A 122 -19.66 -6.34 1.72
CA GLU A 122 -20.49 -7.32 2.41
C GLU A 122 -20.78 -6.93 3.85
N ALA A 123 -19.76 -6.40 4.56
CA ALA A 123 -19.94 -5.93 5.93
C ALA A 123 -20.95 -4.75 5.99
N MET A 124 -20.85 -3.78 5.08
CA MET A 124 -21.80 -2.67 5.00
C MET A 124 -23.21 -3.18 4.70
N GLN A 125 -23.36 -4.12 3.77
CA GLN A 125 -24.64 -4.74 3.47
C GLN A 125 -25.25 -5.41 4.72
N CYS A 126 -24.47 -6.19 5.44
CA CYS A 126 -24.94 -6.86 6.68
C CYS A 126 -25.35 -5.85 7.77
N ILE A 127 -24.60 -4.75 7.94
CA ILE A 127 -24.95 -3.69 8.90
C ILE A 127 -26.30 -3.09 8.56
N ILE A 128 -26.54 -2.77 7.30
CA ILE A 128 -27.76 -2.10 6.85
C ILE A 128 -28.95 -3.06 6.91
N GLU A 129 -28.82 -4.27 6.36
CA GLU A 129 -29.89 -5.27 6.30
C GLU A 129 -30.39 -5.70 7.68
N ASN A 130 -29.49 -5.73 8.67
CA ASN A 130 -29.80 -6.20 10.02
C ASN A 130 -29.93 -5.04 11.04
N GLU A 131 -29.92 -3.80 10.57
CA GLU A 131 -30.01 -2.59 11.43
C GLU A 131 -29.05 -2.63 12.61
N LEU A 132 -27.80 -3.09 12.37
CA LEU A 132 -26.80 -3.24 13.42
C LEU A 132 -26.40 -1.89 14.01
N SER A 133 -26.06 -1.90 15.29
CA SER A 133 -25.54 -0.70 15.97
C SER A 133 -24.15 -0.35 15.45
N HIS A 134 -23.95 0.91 15.06
CA HIS A 134 -22.65 1.40 14.55
C HIS A 134 -22.49 2.91 14.76
N GLY A 135 -21.22 3.37 14.83
CA GLY A 135 -20.85 4.77 14.69
C GLY A 135 -20.92 5.23 13.23
N ASP A 136 -20.47 6.44 12.96
CA ASP A 136 -20.26 6.88 11.57
C ASP A 136 -19.20 5.99 10.91
N ILE A 137 -19.46 5.51 9.70
CA ILE A 137 -18.53 4.70 8.92
C ILE A 137 -18.27 5.39 7.58
N GLN A 138 -17.00 5.56 7.25
CA GLN A 138 -16.55 5.93 5.91
C GLN A 138 -15.89 4.71 5.27
N VAL A 139 -16.20 4.49 4.01
CA VAL A 139 -15.44 3.57 3.14
C VAL A 139 -14.77 4.38 2.04
N CYS A 140 -13.58 4.01 1.65
CA CYS A 140 -12.86 4.61 0.55
C CYS A 140 -12.22 3.52 -0.29
N PHE A 141 -12.62 3.42 -1.55
CA PHE A 141 -11.96 2.56 -2.51
C PHE A 141 -11.00 3.42 -3.32
N THR A 142 -9.71 3.17 -3.11
CA THR A 142 -8.64 4.07 -3.59
C THR A 142 -8.20 3.72 -5.00
N PHE A 143 -7.64 4.71 -5.65
CA PHE A 143 -7.18 4.71 -7.03
C PHE A 143 -5.66 4.61 -7.09
N GLY A 144 -5.12 3.75 -7.97
CA GLY A 144 -3.69 3.74 -8.33
C GLY A 144 -2.75 3.46 -7.18
N GLU A 145 -3.09 2.52 -6.30
CA GLU A 145 -2.24 2.10 -5.19
C GLU A 145 -0.95 1.48 -5.70
N GLU A 146 -1.05 0.50 -6.58
CA GLU A 146 0.02 -0.37 -7.09
C GLU A 146 1.13 0.36 -7.84
N THR A 147 0.87 1.58 -8.28
CA THR A 147 1.82 2.43 -8.99
C THR A 147 2.31 3.62 -8.17
N GLY A 148 1.95 3.68 -6.87
CA GLY A 148 2.47 4.67 -5.93
C GLY A 148 1.44 5.37 -5.07
N SER A 149 0.35 4.68 -4.72
CA SER A 149 -0.69 5.15 -3.80
C SER A 149 -1.27 6.53 -4.20
N TYR A 150 -1.51 6.71 -5.51
CA TYR A 150 -1.95 8.02 -6.03
C TYR A 150 -3.27 8.47 -5.42
N GLY A 151 -4.19 7.54 -5.16
CA GLY A 151 -5.47 7.81 -4.55
C GLY A 151 -5.34 8.56 -3.24
N VAL A 152 -4.59 8.01 -2.30
CA VAL A 152 -4.39 8.65 -0.99
C VAL A 152 -3.45 9.85 -1.05
N ARG A 153 -2.46 9.87 -1.95
CA ARG A 153 -1.55 11.03 -2.10
C ARG A 153 -2.25 12.30 -2.52
N TYR A 154 -3.26 12.17 -3.36
CA TYR A 154 -3.97 13.31 -3.94
C TYR A 154 -5.38 13.50 -3.38
N MET A 155 -5.81 12.65 -2.42
CA MET A 155 -7.10 12.85 -1.78
C MET A 155 -7.15 14.14 -0.94
N ASP A 156 -8.33 14.72 -0.85
CA ASP A 156 -8.57 15.81 0.08
C ASP A 156 -8.73 15.24 1.50
N LYS A 157 -7.71 15.39 2.34
CA LYS A 157 -7.75 14.93 3.73
C LYS A 157 -8.90 15.50 4.55
N SER A 158 -9.50 16.63 4.11
CA SER A 158 -10.67 17.21 4.80
C SER A 158 -11.94 16.35 4.66
N MET A 159 -11.93 15.40 3.72
CA MET A 159 -12.99 14.38 3.57
C MET A 159 -12.93 13.32 4.67
N ILE A 160 -11.76 13.10 5.27
CA ILE A 160 -11.60 12.11 6.36
C ILE A 160 -12.24 12.63 7.63
N ARG A 161 -13.22 11.90 8.17
CA ARG A 161 -13.97 12.25 9.37
C ARG A 161 -14.00 11.09 10.38
N ALA A 162 -12.96 10.27 10.38
CA ALA A 162 -12.85 9.08 11.21
C ALA A 162 -11.81 9.26 12.32
N ASP A 163 -11.90 8.39 13.32
CA ASP A 163 -11.00 8.33 14.48
C ASP A 163 -10.01 7.18 14.37
N ALA A 164 -10.34 6.14 13.60
CA ALA A 164 -9.51 4.96 13.36
C ALA A 164 -9.70 4.43 11.94
N GLY A 165 -8.60 4.04 11.28
CA GLY A 165 -8.56 3.50 9.93
C GLY A 165 -8.14 2.03 9.89
N TYR A 166 -8.69 1.29 8.93
CA TYR A 166 -8.38 -0.11 8.63
C TYR A 166 -8.24 -0.26 7.13
N CYS A 167 -7.02 -0.50 6.67
CA CYS A 167 -6.67 -0.80 5.29
C CYS A 167 -6.70 -2.31 5.12
N MET A 168 -7.53 -2.81 4.21
CA MET A 168 -7.79 -4.23 4.01
C MET A 168 -6.82 -4.88 3.02
N ASP A 169 -5.61 -4.38 2.97
CA ASP A 169 -4.63 -4.61 1.91
C ASP A 169 -3.38 -5.34 2.45
N CYS A 170 -3.56 -6.57 2.94
CA CYS A 170 -2.41 -7.38 3.32
C CYS A 170 -2.66 -8.88 3.16
N GLY A 171 -1.61 -9.59 2.74
CA GLY A 171 -1.58 -11.05 2.68
C GLY A 171 -1.59 -11.68 4.07
N GLY A 172 -1.88 -12.98 4.11
CA GLY A 172 -2.00 -13.75 5.35
C GLY A 172 -3.44 -13.90 5.83
N HIS A 173 -3.64 -14.64 6.91
CA HIS A 173 -4.98 -14.97 7.40
C HIS A 173 -5.58 -13.84 8.26
N PRO A 174 -6.92 -13.62 8.21
CA PRO A 174 -7.61 -12.70 9.11
C PRO A 174 -7.27 -12.95 10.58
N GLY A 175 -6.98 -11.85 11.31
CA GLY A 175 -6.39 -11.84 12.65
C GLY A 175 -4.96 -11.32 12.66
N ALA A 176 -4.26 -11.32 11.52
CA ALA A 176 -2.95 -10.66 11.39
C ALA A 176 -3.12 -9.16 11.15
N ILE A 177 -2.53 -8.36 12.04
CA ILE A 177 -2.57 -6.90 12.06
C ILE A 177 -1.16 -6.38 11.82
N PHE A 178 -0.96 -5.61 10.78
CA PHE A 178 0.33 -4.95 10.55
C PHE A 178 0.22 -3.50 11.04
N ASN A 179 0.79 -3.28 12.21
CA ASN A 179 0.76 -2.00 12.92
C ASN A 179 2.04 -1.17 12.72
N ALA A 180 2.99 -1.71 11.96
CA ALA A 180 4.21 -1.04 11.56
C ALA A 180 4.56 -1.33 10.11
N SER A 181 4.99 -0.29 9.38
CA SER A 181 5.54 -0.37 8.02
C SER A 181 6.61 0.70 7.84
N PRO A 182 7.56 0.54 6.89
CA PRO A 182 8.70 1.44 6.81
C PRO A 182 8.31 2.83 6.32
N LYS A 183 9.06 3.84 6.77
CA LYS A 183 9.27 5.03 5.96
C LYS A 183 10.19 4.65 4.81
N ALA A 184 9.82 5.05 3.60
CA ALA A 184 10.59 4.80 2.38
C ALA A 184 11.05 6.10 1.73
N ILE A 185 12.34 6.15 1.35
CA ILE A 185 12.93 7.27 0.64
C ILE A 185 13.75 6.77 -0.55
N ASN A 186 13.77 7.54 -1.64
CA ASN A 186 14.76 7.42 -2.70
C ASN A 186 15.84 8.47 -2.50
N LEU A 187 17.08 8.02 -2.29
CA LEU A 187 18.25 8.85 -2.27
C LEU A 187 18.81 8.93 -3.70
N ASN A 188 18.66 10.09 -4.34
CA ASN A 188 19.16 10.31 -5.69
C ASN A 188 20.49 11.04 -5.60
N LEU A 189 21.54 10.44 -6.16
CA LEU A 189 22.92 10.88 -6.11
C LEU A 189 23.39 11.15 -7.53
N THR A 190 23.61 12.41 -7.89
CA THR A 190 24.24 12.78 -9.16
C THR A 190 25.73 12.99 -8.96
N VAL A 191 26.51 12.00 -9.35
CA VAL A 191 27.98 12.06 -9.33
C VAL A 191 28.44 12.85 -10.54
N LYS A 192 29.24 13.91 -10.32
CA LYS A 192 29.80 14.76 -11.37
C LYS A 192 31.30 14.62 -11.44
N GLY A 193 31.75 14.41 -12.66
CA GLY A 193 33.14 14.38 -13.04
C GLY A 193 33.46 15.49 -14.05
N LYS A 194 34.23 15.16 -15.09
CA LYS A 194 34.62 16.08 -16.16
C LYS A 194 34.75 15.33 -17.47
N SER A 195 34.10 15.83 -18.51
CA SER A 195 34.23 15.24 -19.84
C SER A 195 35.59 15.49 -20.46
N ALA A 196 36.01 14.56 -21.31
CA ALA A 196 37.17 14.65 -22.17
C ALA A 196 37.02 13.69 -23.35
N HIS A 197 37.84 13.84 -24.40
CA HIS A 197 37.88 12.89 -25.50
C HIS A 197 38.55 11.59 -25.06
N ALA A 198 37.83 10.47 -25.07
CA ALA A 198 38.28 9.22 -24.47
C ALA A 198 39.57 8.63 -25.11
N GLY A 199 39.84 8.95 -26.39
CA GLY A 199 41.01 8.45 -27.11
C GLY A 199 42.16 9.47 -27.29
N LEU A 200 41.92 10.77 -27.12
CA LEU A 200 42.93 11.81 -27.31
C LEU A 200 43.51 12.35 -25.99
N GLU A 201 42.67 12.63 -25.03
CA GLU A 201 43.06 13.29 -23.76
C GLU A 201 42.27 12.75 -22.56
N PRO A 202 42.16 11.42 -22.36
CA PRO A 202 41.35 10.85 -21.28
C PRO A 202 41.84 11.32 -19.89
N GLU A 203 43.12 11.65 -19.75
CA GLU A 203 43.73 12.15 -18.52
C GLU A 203 43.24 13.55 -18.09
N LYS A 204 42.62 14.30 -19.01
CA LYS A 204 41.99 15.60 -18.71
C LYS A 204 40.57 15.45 -18.19
N GLY A 205 39.99 14.26 -18.32
CA GLY A 205 38.65 13.90 -17.84
C GLY A 205 38.66 13.34 -16.42
N ILE A 206 37.49 13.34 -15.82
CA ILE A 206 37.19 12.65 -14.57
C ILE A 206 35.93 11.83 -14.83
N ASN A 207 36.06 10.51 -14.84
CA ASN A 207 34.99 9.60 -15.24
C ASN A 207 33.97 9.42 -14.11
N ALA A 208 32.78 9.99 -14.26
CA ALA A 208 31.73 9.97 -13.24
C ALA A 208 31.18 8.54 -12.98
N ILE A 209 31.16 7.66 -14.00
CA ILE A 209 30.74 6.25 -13.80
C ILE A 209 31.73 5.53 -12.90
N MET A 210 33.03 5.74 -13.09
CA MET A 210 34.06 5.12 -12.25
C MET A 210 34.01 5.66 -10.83
N LEU A 211 33.76 6.97 -10.66
CA LEU A 211 33.58 7.56 -9.32
C LEU A 211 32.34 6.98 -8.61
N ALA A 212 31.21 6.82 -9.31
CA ALA A 212 30.01 6.20 -8.77
C ALA A 212 30.27 4.73 -8.38
N ALA A 213 30.98 3.98 -9.23
CA ALA A 213 31.35 2.60 -8.93
C ALA A 213 32.24 2.48 -7.68
N ASP A 214 33.22 3.38 -7.52
CA ASP A 214 34.06 3.42 -6.32
C ASP A 214 33.26 3.73 -5.06
N ALA A 215 32.29 4.67 -5.14
CA ALA A 215 31.42 5.01 -4.03
C ALA A 215 30.48 3.86 -3.66
N LEU A 216 29.89 3.18 -4.64
CA LEU A 216 29.09 1.98 -4.43
C LEU A 216 29.89 0.84 -3.80
N HIS A 217 31.13 0.64 -4.26
CA HIS A 217 32.04 -0.37 -3.68
C HIS A 217 32.43 -0.05 -2.23
N ALA A 218 32.42 1.22 -1.84
CA ALA A 218 32.71 1.65 -0.48
C ALA A 218 31.54 1.47 0.50
N LEU A 219 30.33 1.16 0.02
CA LEU A 219 29.21 0.87 0.90
C LEU A 219 29.50 -0.41 1.72
N PRO A 220 29.33 -0.37 3.05
CA PRO A 220 29.65 -1.50 3.93
C PRO A 220 28.66 -2.68 3.74
N ALA A 221 27.42 -2.39 3.37
CA ALA A 221 26.37 -3.36 3.11
C ALA A 221 25.27 -2.78 2.21
N TYR A 222 24.53 -3.66 1.55
CA TYR A 222 23.31 -3.36 0.78
C TYR A 222 22.36 -4.57 0.83
N GLY A 223 21.13 -4.37 0.36
CA GLY A 223 20.03 -5.33 0.50
C GLY A 223 19.38 -5.22 1.87
N ARG A 224 19.10 -6.34 2.51
CA ARG A 224 18.54 -6.36 3.87
C ARG A 224 19.65 -6.19 4.89
N LEU A 225 19.64 -5.07 5.60
CA LEU A 225 20.66 -4.72 6.60
C LEU A 225 20.37 -5.34 7.98
N ASP A 226 19.09 -5.46 8.31
CA ASP A 226 18.55 -6.14 9.50
C ASP A 226 17.08 -6.50 9.27
N GLU A 227 16.36 -6.95 10.30
CA GLU A 227 14.98 -7.45 10.19
C GLU A 227 14.01 -6.43 9.56
N GLU A 228 14.23 -5.12 9.78
CA GLU A 228 13.31 -4.06 9.38
C GLU A 228 13.90 -3.03 8.41
N THR A 229 15.23 -3.10 8.14
CA THR A 229 15.93 -2.08 7.36
C THR A 229 16.45 -2.63 6.04
N THR A 230 16.18 -1.92 4.96
CA THR A 230 16.73 -2.23 3.64
C THR A 230 17.44 -1.01 3.02
N LEU A 231 18.47 -1.28 2.21
CA LEU A 231 19.14 -0.34 1.33
C LEU A 231 19.36 -1.05 -0.01
N SER A 232 18.70 -0.60 -1.05
CA SER A 232 18.82 -1.18 -2.39
C SER A 232 19.31 -0.16 -3.38
N VAL A 233 20.31 -0.54 -4.20
CA VAL A 233 20.78 0.28 -5.32
C VAL A 233 19.96 -0.13 -6.54
N ASP A 234 18.98 0.69 -6.91
CA ASP A 234 17.97 0.28 -7.90
C ASP A 234 18.25 0.79 -9.31
N LEU A 235 18.85 1.96 -9.42
CA LEU A 235 19.17 2.54 -10.72
C LEU A 235 20.61 3.07 -10.72
N ILE A 236 21.30 2.88 -11.85
CA ILE A 236 22.54 3.55 -12.19
C ILE A 236 22.51 3.89 -13.68
N ASP A 237 22.71 5.15 -14.02
CA ASP A 237 22.75 5.63 -15.40
C ASP A 237 23.85 6.66 -15.60
N GLY A 238 24.61 6.55 -16.71
CA GLY A 238 25.71 7.47 -16.96
C GLY A 238 26.34 7.31 -18.33
N GLY A 239 26.93 8.41 -18.80
CA GLY A 239 27.60 8.49 -20.09
C GLY A 239 26.67 8.91 -21.22
N LEU A 240 27.23 9.59 -22.21
CA LEU A 240 26.52 10.09 -23.40
C LEU A 240 26.93 9.36 -24.70
N ALA A 241 28.21 8.98 -24.82
CA ALA A 241 28.75 8.33 -25.99
C ALA A 241 30.05 7.56 -25.66
N SER A 242 30.36 6.55 -26.43
CA SER A 242 31.51 5.65 -26.22
C SER A 242 32.90 6.31 -26.37
N ASN A 243 32.95 7.48 -26.96
CA ASN A 243 34.20 8.23 -27.19
C ASN A 243 34.36 9.46 -26.29
N ILE A 244 33.50 9.62 -25.29
CA ILE A 244 33.51 10.72 -24.33
C ILE A 244 33.68 10.14 -22.93
N VAL A 245 34.61 10.69 -22.12
CA VAL A 245 34.69 10.40 -20.68
C VAL A 245 33.42 10.91 -20.03
N PRO A 246 32.62 10.07 -19.32
CA PRO A 246 31.36 10.50 -18.69
C PRO A 246 31.56 11.59 -17.65
N GLU A 247 30.84 12.69 -17.80
CA GLU A 247 30.88 13.79 -16.83
C GLU A 247 29.76 13.70 -15.76
N ALA A 248 28.77 12.83 -15.96
CA ALA A 248 27.70 12.60 -14.99
C ALA A 248 27.36 11.10 -14.88
N CYS A 249 26.99 10.68 -13.69
CA CYS A 249 26.40 9.38 -13.41
C CYS A 249 25.36 9.55 -12.30
N GLU A 250 24.14 9.11 -12.55
CA GLU A 250 23.04 9.12 -11.61
C GLU A 250 22.91 7.76 -10.93
N VAL A 251 22.70 7.77 -9.62
CA VAL A 251 22.47 6.57 -8.81
C VAL A 251 21.25 6.81 -7.96
N VAL A 252 20.32 5.86 -7.95
CA VAL A 252 19.13 5.89 -7.08
C VAL A 252 19.21 4.74 -6.10
N ILE A 253 19.09 5.06 -4.82
CA ILE A 253 19.11 4.11 -3.71
C ILE A 253 17.78 4.19 -2.97
N ASP A 254 17.00 3.09 -2.97
CA ASP A 254 15.82 2.93 -2.11
C ASP A 254 16.28 2.58 -0.69
N MET A 255 15.76 3.29 0.28
CA MET A 255 16.03 3.04 1.69
C MET A 255 14.72 2.97 2.46
N ARG A 256 14.56 1.92 3.25
CA ARG A 256 13.35 1.67 4.05
C ARG A 256 13.70 1.33 5.48
N CYS A 257 13.02 1.98 6.44
CA CYS A 257 13.14 1.69 7.86
C CYS A 257 11.94 2.26 8.62
N PRO A 258 11.32 1.52 9.57
CA PRO A 258 10.24 2.07 10.41
C PRO A 258 10.75 3.11 11.44
N ASP A 259 12.02 3.03 11.84
CA ASP A 259 12.66 4.02 12.70
C ASP A 259 13.24 5.16 11.86
N GLU A 260 12.57 6.31 11.89
CA GLU A 260 12.97 7.51 11.15
C GLU A 260 14.38 8.03 11.55
N THR A 261 14.76 7.90 12.81
CA THR A 261 16.09 8.34 13.28
C THR A 261 17.18 7.45 12.69
N LYS A 262 16.94 6.15 12.64
CA LYS A 262 17.84 5.17 12.04
C LYS A 262 17.94 5.37 10.52
N LEU A 263 16.81 5.63 9.86
CA LEU A 263 16.76 5.91 8.41
C LEU A 263 17.58 7.17 8.07
N GLU A 264 17.39 8.24 8.84
CA GLU A 264 18.10 9.50 8.66
C GLU A 264 19.62 9.33 8.85
N ARG A 265 20.03 8.54 9.85
CA ARG A 265 21.45 8.20 10.05
C ARG A 265 22.00 7.40 8.87
N LEU A 266 21.31 6.34 8.44
CA LEU A 266 21.71 5.51 7.29
C LEU A 266 21.88 6.36 6.02
N LYS A 267 20.93 7.26 5.77
CA LYS A 267 20.98 8.20 4.64
C LYS A 267 22.23 9.08 4.72
N ASN A 268 22.50 9.67 5.89
CA ASN A 268 23.64 10.58 6.06
C ASN A 268 24.97 9.85 5.92
N GLU A 269 25.11 8.65 6.48
CA GLU A 269 26.30 7.80 6.35
C GLU A 269 26.53 7.43 4.87
N THR A 270 25.48 7.09 4.14
CA THR A 270 25.57 6.78 2.70
C THR A 270 26.03 7.99 1.89
N VAL A 271 25.47 9.17 2.16
CA VAL A 271 25.88 10.42 1.51
C VAL A 271 27.35 10.75 1.78
N GLU A 272 27.84 10.58 3.02
CA GLU A 272 29.23 10.79 3.37
C GLU A 272 30.17 9.83 2.65
N ILE A 273 29.81 8.55 2.53
CA ILE A 273 30.59 7.56 1.80
C ILE A 273 30.75 8.01 0.33
N PHE A 274 29.63 8.40 -0.31
CA PHE A 274 29.67 8.88 -1.70
C PHE A 274 30.53 10.13 -1.86
N ARG A 275 30.36 11.13 -0.99
CA ARG A 275 31.16 12.35 -1.02
C ARG A 275 32.65 12.06 -0.86
N ASN A 276 33.01 11.28 0.14
CA ASN A 276 34.43 10.96 0.42
C ASN A 276 35.08 10.22 -0.76
N ALA A 277 34.38 9.24 -1.35
CA ALA A 277 34.93 8.48 -2.46
C ALA A 277 35.09 9.33 -3.74
N VAL A 278 34.11 10.18 -4.03
CA VAL A 278 34.05 11.00 -5.24
C VAL A 278 34.99 12.20 -5.15
N GLU A 279 34.98 12.94 -4.04
CA GLU A 279 35.77 14.15 -3.84
C GLU A 279 37.27 13.84 -3.75
N ALA A 280 37.65 12.67 -3.20
CA ALA A 280 39.04 12.21 -3.18
C ALA A 280 39.66 12.09 -4.59
N LYS A 281 38.84 11.98 -5.64
CA LYS A 281 39.26 11.86 -7.02
C LYS A 281 38.86 13.08 -7.89
N GLY A 282 38.48 14.19 -7.23
CA GLY A 282 38.22 15.49 -7.88
C GLY A 282 36.83 15.63 -8.51
N GLY A 283 35.89 14.72 -8.21
CA GLY A 283 34.47 14.85 -8.57
C GLY A 283 33.65 15.56 -7.50
N THR A 284 32.36 15.70 -7.73
CA THR A 284 31.38 16.22 -6.76
C THR A 284 30.11 15.38 -6.74
N VAL A 285 29.32 15.45 -5.66
CA VAL A 285 28.05 14.73 -5.54
C VAL A 285 26.94 15.73 -5.20
N GLU A 286 25.92 15.76 -6.05
CA GLU A 286 24.65 16.42 -5.78
C GLU A 286 23.69 15.39 -5.19
N VAL A 287 22.94 15.77 -4.16
CA VAL A 287 22.07 14.86 -3.40
C VAL A 287 20.66 15.43 -3.39
N THR A 288 19.69 14.62 -3.81
CA THR A 288 18.27 14.89 -3.60
C THR A 288 17.62 13.70 -2.91
N VAL A 289 16.66 13.98 -2.05
CA VAL A 289 15.89 12.95 -1.33
C VAL A 289 14.44 13.09 -1.74
N LYS A 290 13.84 12.01 -2.21
CA LYS A 290 12.40 11.92 -2.50
C LYS A 290 11.78 10.99 -1.46
N GLU A 291 10.83 11.50 -0.67
CA GLU A 291 10.00 10.64 0.16
C GLU A 291 9.08 9.80 -0.72
N VAL A 292 9.15 8.48 -0.57
CA VAL A 292 8.33 7.52 -1.28
C VAL A 292 7.07 7.25 -0.47
N ALA A 293 7.21 6.99 0.83
CA ALA A 293 6.07 6.82 1.74
C ALA A 293 6.45 7.25 3.16
N PRO A 294 5.53 7.83 3.94
CA PRO A 294 5.70 8.02 5.38
C PRO A 294 5.72 6.67 6.10
N GLY A 295 6.29 6.61 7.30
CA GLY A 295 6.30 5.40 8.14
C GLY A 295 5.00 5.22 8.92
N VAL A 296 4.66 3.97 9.22
CA VAL A 296 3.65 3.61 10.23
C VAL A 296 4.36 2.94 11.39
N ASN A 297 4.05 3.36 12.60
CA ASN A 297 4.53 2.70 13.81
C ASN A 297 3.55 2.98 14.96
N LEU A 298 2.47 2.19 15.00
CA LEU A 298 1.47 2.26 16.06
C LEU A 298 1.79 1.20 17.10
N ASP A 299 1.87 1.62 18.36
CA ASP A 299 2.04 0.67 19.46
C ASP A 299 0.92 -0.37 19.48
N THR A 300 1.21 -1.60 19.91
CA THR A 300 0.21 -2.66 20.08
C THR A 300 -0.89 -2.26 21.05
N ASP A 301 -0.60 -1.31 21.94
CA ASP A 301 -1.54 -0.70 22.87
C ASP A 301 -2.40 0.41 22.28
N HIS A 302 -2.15 0.84 21.06
CA HIS A 302 -2.94 1.86 20.39
C HIS A 302 -4.40 1.43 20.24
N ALA A 303 -5.34 2.37 20.38
CA ALA A 303 -6.77 2.07 20.35
C ALA A 303 -7.23 1.38 19.06
N THR A 304 -6.70 1.80 17.90
CA THR A 304 -6.99 1.21 16.59
C THR A 304 -6.53 -0.25 16.52
N VAL A 305 -5.31 -0.56 17.00
CA VAL A 305 -4.77 -1.93 17.05
C VAL A 305 -5.59 -2.80 17.96
N LYS A 306 -5.84 -2.33 19.20
CA LYS A 306 -6.64 -3.07 20.20
C LYS A 306 -8.06 -3.37 19.75
N LEU A 307 -8.67 -2.46 18.99
CA LEU A 307 -10.02 -2.67 18.50
C LEU A 307 -10.06 -3.84 17.50
N ALA A 308 -9.14 -3.86 16.52
CA ALA A 308 -9.03 -4.95 15.56
C ALA A 308 -8.66 -6.28 16.23
N ALA A 309 -7.70 -6.27 17.17
CA ALA A 309 -7.28 -7.45 17.91
C ALA A 309 -8.42 -8.05 18.74
N THR A 310 -9.16 -7.20 19.51
CA THR A 310 -10.28 -7.66 20.31
C THR A 310 -11.40 -8.27 19.45
N ALA A 311 -11.68 -7.67 18.28
CA ALA A 311 -12.65 -8.20 17.34
C ALA A 311 -12.23 -9.57 16.82
N ALA A 312 -10.96 -9.73 16.41
CA ALA A 312 -10.41 -10.99 15.94
C ALA A 312 -10.44 -12.08 17.03
N GLU A 313 -10.03 -11.78 18.26
CA GLU A 313 -10.09 -12.70 19.41
C GLU A 313 -11.52 -13.22 19.67
N LYS A 314 -12.51 -12.33 19.62
CA LYS A 314 -13.92 -12.72 19.83
C LYS A 314 -14.48 -13.58 18.71
N LEU A 315 -13.93 -13.45 17.51
CA LEU A 315 -14.25 -14.30 16.36
C LEU A 315 -13.48 -15.63 16.38
N GLY A 316 -12.50 -15.78 17.29
CA GLY A 316 -11.67 -16.98 17.41
C GLY A 316 -10.52 -17.01 16.41
N PHE A 317 -10.17 -15.88 15.80
CA PHE A 317 -9.03 -15.80 14.89
C PHE A 317 -7.71 -15.74 15.66
N PRO A 318 -6.65 -16.36 15.13
CA PRO A 318 -5.30 -16.21 15.69
C PRO A 318 -4.84 -14.76 15.54
N VAL A 319 -4.70 -14.04 16.66
CA VAL A 319 -4.26 -12.64 16.63
C VAL A 319 -2.74 -12.58 16.58
N SER A 320 -2.22 -11.80 15.65
CA SER A 320 -0.81 -11.38 15.61
C SER A 320 -0.71 -9.90 15.25
N THR A 321 0.33 -9.25 15.75
CA THR A 321 0.73 -7.90 15.36
C THR A 321 2.12 -7.93 14.79
N GLY A 322 2.44 -7.07 13.84
CA GLY A 322 3.75 -7.13 13.22
C GLY A 322 4.07 -5.99 12.26
N PHE A 323 5.23 -6.12 11.68
CA PHE A 323 5.81 -5.23 10.69
C PHE A 323 5.62 -5.82 9.28
N THR A 324 5.26 -4.98 8.31
CA THR A 324 5.36 -5.31 6.88
C THR A 324 6.49 -4.54 6.24
N GLY A 325 7.22 -5.17 5.31
CA GLY A 325 8.31 -4.50 4.56
C GLY A 325 7.81 -3.65 3.39
N GLY A 326 6.52 -3.77 3.03
CA GLY A 326 5.85 -2.95 2.00
C GLY A 326 5.32 -1.63 2.56
N CYS A 327 5.04 -0.70 1.66
CA CYS A 327 4.26 0.51 1.94
C CYS A 327 2.91 0.36 1.25
N SER A 328 1.86 0.94 1.81
CA SER A 328 0.50 0.91 1.30
C SER A 328 -0.20 2.24 1.57
N ASP A 329 -1.46 2.33 1.24
CA ASP A 329 -2.30 3.49 1.53
C ASP A 329 -2.38 3.81 3.02
N ALA A 330 -2.26 2.81 3.91
CA ALA A 330 -2.19 3.01 5.36
C ALA A 330 -1.05 3.95 5.79
N ASN A 331 0.08 3.93 5.08
CA ASN A 331 1.22 4.82 5.34
C ASN A 331 0.80 6.29 5.19
N PHE A 332 0.12 6.60 4.11
CA PHE A 332 -0.32 7.96 3.80
C PHE A 332 -1.47 8.41 4.71
N LEU A 333 -2.41 7.54 5.02
CA LEU A 333 -3.50 7.82 5.97
C LEU A 333 -2.93 8.15 7.36
N CYS A 334 -1.95 7.38 7.85
CA CYS A 334 -1.22 7.71 9.08
C CYS A 334 -0.49 9.05 8.97
N GLY A 335 0.18 9.31 7.86
CA GLY A 335 0.85 10.59 7.58
C GLY A 335 -0.12 11.80 7.57
N MET A 336 -1.38 11.58 7.24
CA MET A 336 -2.45 12.59 7.31
C MET A 336 -3.02 12.77 8.72
N GLY A 337 -2.66 11.90 9.66
CA GLY A 337 -3.12 11.94 11.05
C GLY A 337 -4.30 11.03 11.37
N LEU A 338 -4.68 10.11 10.47
CA LEU A 338 -5.63 9.04 10.75
C LEU A 338 -4.85 7.78 11.16
N PRO A 339 -4.85 7.37 12.44
CA PRO A 339 -4.21 6.13 12.85
C PRO A 339 -4.82 4.94 12.10
N THR A 340 -4.05 4.32 11.22
CA THR A 340 -4.51 3.25 10.32
C THR A 340 -3.58 2.04 10.45
N VAL A 341 -4.14 0.84 10.48
CA VAL A 341 -3.43 -0.43 10.42
C VAL A 341 -3.84 -1.22 9.19
N LEU A 342 -2.93 -2.08 8.68
CA LEU A 342 -3.28 -3.02 7.65
C LEU A 342 -3.83 -4.30 8.28
N LEU A 343 -4.84 -4.88 7.63
CA LEU A 343 -5.49 -6.12 8.02
C LEU A 343 -5.33 -7.15 6.92
N ALA A 344 -4.97 -8.37 7.30
CA ALA A 344 -4.86 -9.47 6.36
C ALA A 344 -6.24 -9.94 5.88
N THR A 345 -6.37 -10.21 4.58
CA THR A 345 -7.62 -10.62 3.91
C THR A 345 -7.59 -12.03 3.35
N GLY A 346 -6.42 -12.70 3.39
CA GLY A 346 -6.27 -14.07 2.90
C GLY A 346 -5.64 -14.18 1.51
N MET A 347 -5.34 -13.07 0.85
CA MET A 347 -4.66 -13.09 -0.44
C MET A 347 -3.24 -13.67 -0.31
N ASP A 348 -2.84 -14.46 -1.29
CA ASP A 348 -1.53 -15.11 -1.35
C ASP A 348 -0.97 -15.07 -2.77
N LYS A 349 0.36 -15.07 -2.90
CA LYS A 349 1.10 -14.99 -4.16
C LYS A 349 0.70 -13.79 -5.02
N ILE A 350 0.38 -12.69 -4.36
CA ILE A 350 0.00 -11.43 -5.01
C ILE A 350 1.02 -11.01 -6.09
N HIS A 351 0.59 -10.20 -7.06
CA HIS A 351 1.41 -9.71 -8.17
C HIS A 351 1.91 -10.81 -9.13
N THR A 352 1.31 -11.99 -9.09
CA THR A 352 1.63 -13.11 -9.99
C THR A 352 0.37 -13.76 -10.58
N THR A 353 0.51 -14.51 -11.67
CA THR A 353 -0.60 -15.30 -12.23
C THR A 353 -0.90 -16.57 -11.41
N GLU A 354 -0.15 -16.82 -10.33
CA GLU A 354 -0.43 -17.88 -9.35
C GLU A 354 -1.21 -17.37 -8.12
N GLU A 355 -1.61 -16.10 -8.14
CA GLU A 355 -2.36 -15.46 -7.07
C GLU A 355 -3.60 -16.28 -6.72
N CYS A 356 -3.88 -16.39 -5.42
CA CYS A 356 -5.01 -17.16 -4.92
C CYS A 356 -5.61 -16.57 -3.65
N LEU A 357 -6.87 -16.93 -3.39
CA LEU A 357 -7.63 -16.46 -2.23
C LEU A 357 -8.50 -17.60 -1.68
N ALA A 358 -8.30 -17.96 -0.42
CA ALA A 358 -9.17 -18.93 0.24
C ALA A 358 -10.52 -18.30 0.56
N LEU A 359 -11.61 -18.99 0.21
CA LEU A 359 -12.99 -18.53 0.49
C LEU A 359 -13.23 -18.36 2.00
N GLU A 360 -12.61 -19.20 2.83
CA GLU A 360 -12.69 -19.08 4.28
C GLU A 360 -12.07 -17.77 4.77
N ASP A 361 -10.93 -17.36 4.23
CA ASP A 361 -10.27 -16.11 4.60
C ASP A 361 -11.06 -14.90 4.11
N LEU A 362 -11.58 -14.92 2.89
CA LEU A 362 -12.46 -13.88 2.38
C LEU A 362 -13.69 -13.69 3.28
N ASN A 363 -14.33 -14.81 3.68
CA ASN A 363 -15.45 -14.80 4.60
C ASN A 363 -15.05 -14.24 5.98
N ASN A 364 -13.89 -14.63 6.48
CA ASN A 364 -13.38 -14.17 7.76
C ASN A 364 -12.97 -12.70 7.74
N ALA A 365 -12.47 -12.17 6.62
CA ALA A 365 -12.19 -10.75 6.44
C ALA A 365 -13.48 -9.91 6.59
N ALA A 366 -14.58 -10.31 5.94
CA ALA A 366 -15.86 -9.63 6.09
C ALA A 366 -16.41 -9.72 7.53
N ARG A 367 -16.29 -10.88 8.19
CA ARG A 367 -16.66 -11.04 9.60
C ARG A 367 -15.81 -10.15 10.52
N TRP A 368 -14.54 -9.97 10.18
CA TRP A 368 -13.64 -9.13 10.98
C TRP A 368 -14.03 -7.65 10.90
N VAL A 369 -14.34 -7.14 9.69
CA VAL A 369 -14.88 -5.78 9.53
C VAL A 369 -16.13 -5.58 10.41
N LEU A 370 -17.10 -6.51 10.37
CA LEU A 370 -18.28 -6.48 11.22
C LEU A 370 -17.93 -6.52 12.73
N GLY A 371 -16.97 -7.36 13.11
CA GLY A 371 -16.47 -7.45 14.48
C GLY A 371 -15.88 -6.14 14.97
N ILE A 372 -15.07 -5.47 14.16
CA ILE A 372 -14.48 -4.16 14.47
C ILE A 372 -15.57 -3.12 14.69
N VAL A 373 -16.59 -3.07 13.81
CA VAL A 373 -17.74 -2.15 13.97
C VAL A 373 -18.50 -2.43 15.27
N GLY A 374 -18.74 -3.71 15.60
CA GLY A 374 -19.40 -4.11 16.83
C GLY A 374 -18.61 -3.70 18.10
N GLU A 375 -17.28 -3.87 18.07
CA GLU A 375 -16.42 -3.46 19.20
C GLU A 375 -16.32 -1.95 19.36
N ALA A 376 -16.39 -1.19 18.26
CA ALA A 376 -16.39 0.27 18.29
C ALA A 376 -17.63 0.83 18.99
N THR A 377 -18.74 0.12 18.94
CA THR A 377 -20.01 0.51 19.62
C THR A 377 -20.12 0.02 21.05
N ALA A 378 -19.47 -1.09 21.39
CA ALA A 378 -19.56 -1.68 22.73
C ALA A 378 -18.84 -0.84 23.83
N LYS A 379 -18.04 0.14 23.43
CA LYS A 379 -17.30 1.05 24.34
C LYS A 379 -18.06 2.34 24.69
N CYS A 380 -19.25 2.52 24.16
CA CYS A 380 -20.20 3.59 24.45
C CYS A 380 -21.32 3.06 25.37
#